data_623af9a3de0386727203c9180f25defb
#
_entry.id   623af9a3de0386727203c9180f25defb
#
_cell.length_a   1.000
_cell.length_b   1.000
_cell.length_c   1.000
_cell.angle_alpha   90.00
_cell.angle_beta   90.00
_cell.angle_gamma   90.00
#
_symmetry.space_group_name_H-M   'P 1'
#
loop_
_entity.id
_entity.type
_entity.pdbx_description
1 polymer ?
#
loop_
_entity_poly.entity_id
_entity_poly.type
_entity_poly.pdbx_seq_one_letter_code
_entity_poly.pdbx_strand_id
1 'polypeptide(L)'
;MFRIRQINYPDKSYYEKHIFATKESPVKNVLVIGGFGFLGRYIAGELIAGGYNVSVCDIKTEAPAFDTRISIINYNFVTASDDDSLNVLRNFQSVVFCGGRDDRSMPDGDAWDYFYNANVVTTCKLTRLASDAGVDKLIILGSYFAHFDRKFPKMKLSQRHPYIRSRVEQEKQSISEARSGLQVIILEIPYVFGSLEGVVPLWKSLVNYIYKTPVVMYTTGGTAFISVRNLAQAVAGAITYARHGDCIPVAGKNMTWKEMIKLIASKLEKKRPVLPIAWWIIKPLTLFVKLHFKI
;
A
#
# COMPACT_ATOMS: atom_id res chain seq x y z
N MET A 1 -27.04 -7.13 -7.53
CA MET A 1 -26.75 -5.77 -8.04
C MET A 1 -26.54 -4.85 -6.85
N PHE A 2 -25.29 -4.61 -6.43
CA PHE A 2 -25.00 -3.81 -5.24
C PHE A 2 -24.82 -2.36 -5.67
N ARG A 3 -25.72 -1.48 -5.21
CA ARG A 3 -25.55 -0.02 -5.33
C ARG A 3 -24.47 0.43 -4.34
N ILE A 4 -23.29 0.79 -4.86
CA ILE A 4 -22.28 1.49 -4.09
C ILE A 4 -22.75 2.93 -3.92
N ARG A 5 -23.04 3.36 -2.68
CA ARG A 5 -23.32 4.77 -2.38
C ARG A 5 -22.07 5.60 -2.71
N GLN A 6 -22.23 6.62 -3.54
CA GLN A 6 -21.20 7.64 -3.73
C GLN A 6 -20.98 8.37 -2.40
N ILE A 7 -19.75 8.31 -1.91
CA ILE A 7 -19.31 9.15 -0.79
C ILE A 7 -18.85 10.46 -1.41
N ASN A 8 -19.50 11.56 -1.08
CA ASN A 8 -19.05 12.90 -1.47
C ASN A 8 -17.79 13.23 -0.66
N TYR A 9 -16.68 13.43 -1.35
CA TYR A 9 -15.43 13.87 -0.74
C TYR A 9 -15.45 15.41 -0.60
N PRO A 10 -14.88 15.95 0.49
CA PRO A 10 -14.65 17.38 0.62
C PRO A 10 -13.75 17.89 -0.51
N ASP A 11 -13.89 19.17 -0.87
CA ASP A 11 -13.07 19.79 -1.89
C ASP A 11 -11.60 20.04 -1.42
N LYS A 12 -10.77 20.49 -2.33
CA LYS A 12 -9.34 20.75 -2.06
C LYS A 12 -9.12 21.76 -0.93
N SER A 13 -10.01 22.74 -0.77
CA SER A 13 -9.92 23.79 0.24
C SER A 13 -10.13 23.24 1.66
N TYR A 14 -10.96 22.21 1.81
CA TYR A 14 -11.15 21.51 3.09
C TYR A 14 -9.86 20.83 3.55
N TYR A 15 -9.15 20.16 2.63
CA TYR A 15 -7.89 19.50 2.95
C TYR A 15 -6.78 20.49 3.29
N GLU A 16 -6.65 21.58 2.51
CA GLU A 16 -5.68 22.64 2.79
C GLU A 16 -5.90 23.29 4.16
N LYS A 17 -7.17 23.50 4.53
CA LYS A 17 -7.53 24.18 5.79
C LYS A 17 -7.44 23.26 7.02
N HIS A 18 -7.64 21.94 6.90
CA HIS A 18 -7.74 21.03 8.04
C HIS A 18 -6.55 20.08 8.20
N ILE A 19 -5.78 19.82 7.14
CA ILE A 19 -4.61 18.94 7.19
C ILE A 19 -3.33 19.74 7.46
N PHE A 20 -3.24 21.00 6.97
CA PHE A 20 -2.04 21.84 7.10
C PHE A 20 -2.16 23.00 8.08
N ALA A 21 -3.28 23.14 8.78
CA ALA A 21 -3.57 24.28 9.65
C ALA A 21 -3.31 24.03 11.16
N THR A 22 -2.12 23.52 11.53
CA THR A 22 -1.63 23.65 12.90
C THR A 22 -0.17 24.06 12.89
N LYS A 23 0.04 25.39 12.82
CA LYS A 23 1.37 26.04 12.79
C LYS A 23 2.16 25.98 14.12
N GLU A 24 1.73 25.22 15.12
CA GLU A 24 2.33 25.24 16.47
C GLU A 24 2.71 23.87 17.05
N SER A 25 2.64 22.80 16.29
CA SER A 25 3.20 21.52 16.75
C SER A 25 4.69 21.45 16.39
N PRO A 26 5.56 20.94 17.28
CA PRO A 26 6.97 20.75 16.96
C PRO A 26 7.09 19.89 15.70
N VAL A 27 8.03 20.24 14.82
CA VAL A 27 8.27 19.52 13.57
C VAL A 27 8.56 18.06 13.91
N LYS A 28 7.73 17.14 13.38
CA LYS A 28 7.85 15.72 13.68
C LYS A 28 8.84 15.04 12.73
N ASN A 29 9.74 14.25 13.30
CA ASN A 29 10.64 13.39 12.52
C ASN A 29 9.89 12.13 12.08
N VAL A 30 9.90 11.83 10.79
CA VAL A 30 9.24 10.66 10.21
C VAL A 30 10.26 9.81 9.47
N LEU A 31 10.31 8.52 9.78
CA LEU A 31 11.09 7.53 9.04
C LEU A 31 10.17 6.79 8.04
N VAL A 32 10.56 6.75 6.77
CA VAL A 32 9.88 5.94 5.75
C VAL A 32 10.75 4.74 5.40
N ILE A 33 10.37 3.55 5.89
CA ILE A 33 11.02 2.27 5.58
C ILE A 33 10.46 1.72 4.26
N GLY A 34 11.32 1.37 3.32
CA GLY A 34 10.94 1.09 1.93
C GLY A 34 10.83 2.38 1.10
N GLY A 35 11.57 3.42 1.52
CA GLY A 35 11.54 4.76 0.97
C GLY A 35 12.02 4.88 -0.47
N PHE A 36 12.83 3.95 -0.98
CA PHE A 36 13.33 3.97 -2.37
C PHE A 36 12.32 3.39 -3.37
N GLY A 37 11.28 2.74 -2.85
CA GLY A 37 10.19 2.19 -3.66
C GLY A 37 9.25 3.25 -4.23
N PHE A 38 8.38 2.82 -5.16
CA PHE A 38 7.40 3.70 -5.81
C PHE A 38 6.51 4.44 -4.81
N LEU A 39 5.93 3.75 -3.83
CA LEU A 39 5.05 4.37 -2.83
C LEU A 39 5.85 5.23 -1.85
N GLY A 40 6.99 4.72 -1.36
CA GLY A 40 7.81 5.40 -0.37
C GLY A 40 8.31 6.77 -0.84
N ARG A 41 8.71 6.89 -2.11
CA ARG A 41 9.17 8.18 -2.70
C ARG A 41 8.06 9.21 -2.74
N TYR A 42 6.83 8.84 -3.11
CA TYR A 42 5.69 9.76 -3.09
C TYR A 42 5.28 10.16 -1.69
N ILE A 43 5.31 9.21 -0.74
CA ILE A 43 5.00 9.46 0.66
C ILE A 43 6.03 10.41 1.27
N ALA A 44 7.33 10.17 1.05
CA ALA A 44 8.39 11.06 1.53
C ALA A 44 8.24 12.48 0.98
N GLY A 45 7.95 12.63 -0.33
CA GLY A 45 7.71 13.94 -0.95
C GLY A 45 6.49 14.66 -0.36
N GLU A 46 5.38 13.97 -0.13
CA GLU A 46 4.17 14.57 0.45
C GLU A 46 4.40 15.00 1.91
N LEU A 47 5.11 14.19 2.68
CA LEU A 47 5.45 14.52 4.07
C LEU A 47 6.38 15.74 4.17
N ILE A 48 7.40 15.86 3.30
CA ILE A 48 8.23 17.06 3.21
C ILE A 48 7.39 18.28 2.85
N ALA A 49 6.47 18.15 1.88
CA ALA A 49 5.57 19.25 1.52
C ALA A 49 4.63 19.64 2.68
N GLY A 50 4.28 18.69 3.54
CA GLY A 50 3.51 18.88 4.76
C GLY A 50 4.31 19.43 5.96
N GLY A 51 5.62 19.72 5.79
CA GLY A 51 6.45 20.32 6.85
C GLY A 51 7.05 19.33 7.85
N TYR A 52 7.07 18.02 7.54
CA TYR A 52 7.74 17.02 8.37
C TYR A 52 9.25 16.96 8.06
N ASN A 53 10.06 16.61 9.06
CA ASN A 53 11.44 16.18 8.84
C ASN A 53 11.42 14.70 8.41
N VAL A 54 11.84 14.41 7.20
CA VAL A 54 11.71 13.07 6.61
C VAL A 54 13.07 12.42 6.40
N SER A 55 13.20 11.22 6.92
CA SER A 55 14.30 10.32 6.60
C SER A 55 13.76 9.08 5.88
N VAL A 56 14.53 8.55 4.95
CA VAL A 56 14.17 7.34 4.19
C VAL A 56 15.26 6.28 4.34
N CYS A 57 14.85 5.01 4.39
CA CYS A 57 15.75 3.86 4.29
C CYS A 57 15.10 2.75 3.45
N ASP A 58 15.92 1.85 2.95
CA ASP A 58 15.45 0.71 2.12
C ASP A 58 16.40 -0.48 2.27
N ILE A 59 15.95 -1.65 1.82
CA ILE A 59 16.82 -2.83 1.65
C ILE A 59 17.78 -2.67 0.45
N LYS A 60 17.46 -1.76 -0.46
CA LYS A 60 18.32 -1.40 -1.59
C LYS A 60 19.42 -0.46 -1.10
N THR A 61 20.64 -0.70 -1.58
CA THR A 61 21.82 0.10 -1.22
C THR A 61 21.96 1.36 -2.05
N GLU A 62 21.47 1.35 -3.29
CA GLU A 62 21.52 2.50 -4.19
C GLU A 62 20.27 3.36 -4.03
N ALA A 63 20.46 4.52 -3.44
CA ALA A 63 19.40 5.50 -3.29
C ALA A 63 19.12 6.19 -4.62
N PRO A 64 17.85 6.31 -5.04
CA PRO A 64 17.48 7.17 -6.16
C PRO A 64 17.64 8.65 -5.78
N ALA A 65 17.56 9.54 -6.76
CA ALA A 65 17.53 10.99 -6.48
C ALA A 65 16.29 11.35 -5.65
N PHE A 66 16.52 12.11 -4.58
CA PHE A 66 15.50 12.67 -3.70
C PHE A 66 15.59 14.20 -3.66
N ASP A 67 14.54 14.85 -3.16
CA ASP A 67 14.57 16.22 -2.69
C ASP A 67 15.68 16.36 -1.62
N THR A 68 16.49 17.39 -1.71
CA THR A 68 17.65 17.61 -0.80
C THR A 68 17.26 17.75 0.66
N ARG A 69 16.00 17.99 0.95
CA ARG A 69 15.44 18.05 2.31
C ARG A 69 15.18 16.67 2.93
N ILE A 70 15.22 15.60 2.13
CA ILE A 70 15.00 14.23 2.60
C ILE A 70 16.35 13.63 2.97
N SER A 71 16.48 13.20 4.23
CA SER A 71 17.68 12.51 4.71
C SER A 71 17.65 11.03 4.30
N ILE A 72 18.76 10.54 3.76
CA ILE A 72 18.90 9.12 3.42
C ILE A 72 19.70 8.45 4.53
N ILE A 73 19.13 7.38 5.12
CA ILE A 73 19.79 6.57 6.13
C ILE A 73 20.22 5.26 5.48
N ASN A 74 21.50 4.96 5.52
CA ASN A 74 22.01 3.64 5.09
C ASN A 74 21.68 2.59 6.15
N TYR A 75 20.45 2.08 6.10
CA TYR A 75 19.91 1.17 7.09
C TYR A 75 18.97 0.16 6.45
N ASN A 76 19.25 -1.11 6.65
CA ASN A 76 18.41 -2.22 6.21
C ASN A 76 17.73 -2.87 7.41
N PHE A 77 16.46 -2.54 7.65
CA PHE A 77 15.68 -3.06 8.78
C PHE A 77 15.61 -4.61 8.81
N VAL A 78 15.66 -5.27 7.65
CA VAL A 78 15.52 -6.73 7.57
C VAL A 78 16.74 -7.45 8.12
N THR A 79 17.94 -6.91 7.87
CA THR A 79 19.22 -7.54 8.25
C THR A 79 19.87 -6.91 9.48
N ALA A 80 19.42 -5.74 9.92
CA ALA A 80 19.95 -5.07 11.08
C ALA A 80 19.66 -5.82 12.38
N SER A 81 20.57 -5.68 13.36
CA SER A 81 20.35 -6.15 14.72
C SER A 81 19.19 -5.37 15.38
N ASP A 82 18.65 -5.91 16.46
CA ASP A 82 17.60 -5.22 17.22
C ASP A 82 18.15 -3.96 17.88
N ASP A 83 19.38 -3.97 18.37
CA ASP A 83 20.05 -2.80 18.97
C ASP A 83 20.28 -1.69 17.95
N ASP A 84 20.75 -2.00 16.74
CA ASP A 84 20.89 -1.02 15.66
C ASP A 84 19.52 -0.43 15.28
N SER A 85 18.51 -1.29 15.22
CA SER A 85 17.13 -0.88 14.92
C SER A 85 16.58 0.06 15.99
N LEU A 86 16.78 -0.22 17.26
CA LEU A 86 16.39 0.64 18.38
C LEU A 86 17.09 2.00 18.30
N ASN A 87 18.41 2.00 18.03
CA ASN A 87 19.20 3.24 17.92
C ASN A 87 18.70 4.14 16.78
N VAL A 88 18.29 3.55 15.65
CA VAL A 88 17.70 4.31 14.54
C VAL A 88 16.30 4.82 14.92
N LEU A 89 15.43 3.93 15.41
CA LEU A 89 14.00 4.25 15.64
C LEU A 89 13.79 5.32 16.72
N ARG A 90 14.65 5.40 17.75
CA ARG A 90 14.57 6.42 18.83
C ARG A 90 14.62 7.87 18.32
N ASN A 91 15.07 8.10 17.10
CA ASN A 91 15.14 9.44 16.53
C ASN A 91 13.84 9.90 15.87
N PHE A 92 12.79 9.07 15.85
CA PHE A 92 11.57 9.32 15.09
C PHE A 92 10.31 9.23 15.96
N GLN A 93 9.41 10.21 15.80
CA GLN A 93 8.09 10.18 16.39
C GLN A 93 7.12 9.32 15.60
N SER A 94 7.34 9.21 14.29
CA SER A 94 6.48 8.38 13.43
C SER A 94 7.30 7.55 12.47
N VAL A 95 6.82 6.33 12.21
CA VAL A 95 7.41 5.41 11.23
C VAL A 95 6.34 5.02 10.21
N VAL A 96 6.67 5.06 8.95
CA VAL A 96 5.83 4.59 7.84
C VAL A 96 6.50 3.37 7.20
N PHE A 97 5.82 2.24 7.23
CA PHE A 97 6.32 1.00 6.64
C PHE A 97 5.67 0.75 5.27
N CYS A 98 6.47 0.91 4.21
CA CYS A 98 6.07 0.69 2.81
C CYS A 98 6.57 -0.65 2.25
N GLY A 99 7.15 -1.49 3.09
CA GLY A 99 7.71 -2.79 2.71
C GLY A 99 6.64 -3.89 2.62
N GLY A 100 7.12 -5.10 2.31
CA GLY A 100 6.31 -6.29 2.21
C GLY A 100 6.24 -6.86 0.79
N ARG A 101 5.54 -7.98 0.66
CA ARG A 101 5.29 -8.66 -0.63
C ARG A 101 3.83 -8.57 -1.00
N ASP A 102 3.56 -8.36 -2.27
CA ASP A 102 2.20 -8.32 -2.82
C ASP A 102 1.89 -9.57 -3.67
N ASP A 103 0.64 -9.69 -4.10
CA ASP A 103 0.10 -10.81 -4.87
C ASP A 103 0.67 -10.97 -6.29
N ARG A 104 1.51 -10.03 -6.73
CA ARG A 104 2.24 -10.11 -8.00
C ARG A 104 3.56 -10.86 -7.87
N SER A 105 4.01 -11.07 -6.65
CA SER A 105 5.23 -11.83 -6.38
C SER A 105 4.91 -13.33 -6.42
N MET A 106 5.68 -14.08 -7.21
CA MET A 106 5.56 -15.53 -7.30
C MET A 106 6.69 -16.16 -6.47
N PRO A 107 6.37 -16.90 -5.41
CA PRO A 107 7.40 -17.57 -4.61
C PRO A 107 7.93 -18.82 -5.31
N ASP A 108 9.20 -19.13 -5.11
CA ASP A 108 9.84 -20.37 -5.56
C ASP A 108 9.58 -21.56 -4.61
N GLY A 109 8.91 -21.33 -3.48
CA GLY A 109 8.62 -22.32 -2.45
C GLY A 109 7.20 -22.22 -1.90
N ASP A 110 7.03 -22.47 -0.61
CA ASP A 110 5.72 -22.35 0.03
C ASP A 110 5.24 -20.90 0.04
N ALA A 111 4.08 -20.69 -0.55
CA ALA A 111 3.52 -19.36 -0.71
C ALA A 111 3.11 -18.72 0.63
N TRP A 112 2.69 -19.55 1.60
CA TRP A 112 2.33 -19.06 2.92
C TRP A 112 3.58 -18.51 3.65
N ASP A 113 4.64 -19.28 3.72
CA ASP A 113 5.87 -18.87 4.39
C ASP A 113 6.48 -17.62 3.75
N TYR A 114 6.45 -17.54 2.43
CA TYR A 114 6.92 -16.39 1.68
C TYR A 114 6.19 -15.09 2.06
N PHE A 115 4.87 -15.11 2.06
CA PHE A 115 4.07 -13.94 2.40
C PHE A 115 4.05 -13.68 3.91
N TYR A 116 4.01 -14.72 4.74
CA TYR A 116 3.96 -14.59 6.18
C TYR A 116 5.24 -13.93 6.73
N ASN A 117 6.40 -14.41 6.32
CA ASN A 117 7.67 -13.85 6.76
C ASN A 117 7.81 -12.36 6.34
N ALA A 118 7.49 -12.05 5.09
CA ALA A 118 7.64 -10.69 4.58
C ALA A 118 6.61 -9.69 5.13
N ASN A 119 5.37 -10.12 5.33
CA ASN A 119 4.28 -9.22 5.70
C ASN A 119 4.00 -9.24 7.21
N VAL A 120 4.03 -10.40 7.86
CA VAL A 120 3.66 -10.55 9.27
C VAL A 120 4.88 -10.48 10.19
N VAL A 121 5.84 -11.38 10.02
CA VAL A 121 7.02 -11.44 10.91
C VAL A 121 7.77 -10.11 10.93
N THR A 122 8.00 -9.53 9.74
CA THR A 122 8.69 -8.25 9.61
C THR A 122 7.94 -7.12 10.31
N THR A 123 6.62 -7.02 10.15
CA THR A 123 5.86 -5.93 10.79
C THR A 123 5.66 -6.14 12.28
N CYS A 124 5.54 -7.37 12.76
CA CYS A 124 5.53 -7.67 14.18
C CYS A 124 6.88 -7.31 14.85
N LYS A 125 8.01 -7.66 14.22
CA LYS A 125 9.34 -7.23 14.68
C LYS A 125 9.41 -5.70 14.74
N LEU A 126 9.00 -5.00 13.67
CA LEU A 126 9.00 -3.54 13.63
C LEU A 126 8.12 -2.93 14.73
N THR A 127 6.94 -3.50 14.97
CA THR A 127 6.03 -3.01 16.01
C THR A 127 6.64 -3.12 17.40
N ARG A 128 7.25 -4.26 17.74
CA ARG A 128 7.96 -4.42 19.03
C ARG A 128 9.07 -3.41 19.21
N LEU A 129 9.95 -3.30 18.20
CA LEU A 129 11.09 -2.38 18.25
C LEU A 129 10.67 -0.91 18.27
N ALA A 130 9.64 -0.54 17.51
CA ALA A 130 9.06 0.80 17.54
C ALA A 130 8.45 1.14 18.93
N SER A 131 7.80 0.17 19.56
CA SER A 131 7.31 0.33 20.95
C SER A 131 8.46 0.56 21.93
N ASP A 132 9.50 -0.27 21.85
CA ASP A 132 10.66 -0.22 22.76
C ASP A 132 11.53 1.05 22.53
N ALA A 133 11.49 1.59 21.30
CA ALA A 133 12.15 2.84 20.93
C ALA A 133 11.39 4.10 21.33
N GLY A 134 10.14 4.00 21.76
CA GLY A 134 9.29 5.15 22.11
C GLY A 134 8.71 5.89 20.91
N VAL A 135 8.49 5.20 19.78
CA VAL A 135 7.79 5.76 18.61
C VAL A 135 6.32 6.00 18.95
N ASP A 136 5.76 7.16 18.60
CA ASP A 136 4.36 7.48 18.86
C ASP A 136 3.41 6.76 17.89
N LYS A 137 3.77 6.73 16.58
CA LYS A 137 2.91 6.15 15.53
C LYS A 137 3.68 5.29 14.53
N LEU A 138 3.11 4.12 14.25
CA LEU A 138 3.53 3.23 13.18
C LEU A 138 2.40 3.09 12.16
N ILE A 139 2.63 3.58 10.93
CA ILE A 139 1.71 3.46 9.81
C ILE A 139 2.19 2.30 8.92
N ILE A 140 1.37 1.28 8.77
CA ILE A 140 1.68 0.12 7.92
C ILE A 140 0.81 0.15 6.67
N LEU A 141 1.42 0.04 5.50
CA LEU A 141 0.68 -0.13 4.25
C LEU A 141 0.22 -1.59 4.12
N GLY A 142 -1.04 -1.81 4.41
CA GLY A 142 -1.73 -3.09 4.32
C GLY A 142 -2.36 -3.33 2.94
N SER A 143 -3.43 -4.11 2.90
CA SER A 143 -4.13 -4.46 1.67
C SER A 143 -5.65 -4.38 1.84
N TYR A 144 -6.34 -3.79 0.87
CA TYR A 144 -7.80 -3.76 0.86
C TYR A 144 -8.46 -5.16 0.78
N PHE A 145 -7.70 -6.20 0.45
CA PHE A 145 -8.20 -7.58 0.55
C PHE A 145 -8.51 -8.00 1.99
N ALA A 146 -7.81 -7.47 2.99
CA ALA A 146 -8.14 -7.69 4.38
C ALA A 146 -9.49 -7.03 4.74
N HIS A 147 -9.74 -5.80 4.24
CA HIS A 147 -11.06 -5.18 4.34
C HIS A 147 -12.16 -6.04 3.71
N PHE A 148 -11.93 -6.61 2.54
CA PHE A 148 -12.91 -7.45 1.88
C PHE A 148 -13.15 -8.77 2.62
N ASP A 149 -12.13 -9.39 3.18
CA ASP A 149 -12.28 -10.60 4.01
C ASP A 149 -13.21 -10.34 5.21
N ARG A 150 -13.02 -9.22 5.90
CA ARG A 150 -13.91 -8.80 7.00
C ARG A 150 -15.33 -8.46 6.52
N LYS A 151 -15.46 -7.74 5.42
CA LYS A 151 -16.75 -7.25 4.90
C LYS A 151 -17.58 -8.35 4.25
N PHE A 152 -16.94 -9.35 3.68
CA PHE A 152 -17.58 -10.44 2.95
C PHE A 152 -17.14 -11.82 3.47
N PRO A 153 -17.40 -12.16 4.74
CA PRO A 153 -16.87 -13.37 5.39
C PRO A 153 -17.30 -14.68 4.71
N LYS A 154 -18.43 -14.67 4.01
CA LYS A 154 -18.90 -15.83 3.21
C LYS A 154 -17.96 -16.18 2.04
N MET A 155 -17.15 -15.23 1.57
CA MET A 155 -16.17 -15.47 0.50
C MET A 155 -14.96 -16.26 0.98
N LYS A 156 -14.66 -16.25 2.29
CA LYS A 156 -13.54 -16.97 2.91
C LYS A 156 -12.21 -16.70 2.21
N LEU A 157 -11.93 -15.43 1.91
CA LEU A 157 -10.80 -15.02 1.07
C LEU A 157 -9.46 -15.40 1.71
N SER A 158 -9.27 -15.13 2.99
CA SER A 158 -8.06 -15.48 3.73
C SER A 158 -7.84 -16.99 3.87
N GLN A 159 -8.93 -17.79 3.89
CA GLN A 159 -8.82 -19.25 3.93
C GLN A 159 -8.39 -19.85 2.59
N ARG A 160 -8.54 -19.10 1.48
CA ARG A 160 -8.34 -19.58 0.11
C ARG A 160 -7.08 -19.03 -0.55
N HIS A 161 -6.49 -17.98 0.01
CA HIS A 161 -5.35 -17.31 -0.62
C HIS A 161 -4.30 -16.91 0.40
N PRO A 162 -3.07 -17.46 0.33
CA PRO A 162 -2.03 -17.24 1.33
C PRO A 162 -1.63 -15.76 1.45
N TYR A 163 -1.58 -15.02 0.36
CA TYR A 163 -1.35 -13.57 0.42
C TYR A 163 -2.43 -12.85 1.23
N ILE A 164 -3.71 -13.10 0.95
CA ILE A 164 -4.81 -12.45 1.68
C ILE A 164 -4.76 -12.81 3.16
N ARG A 165 -4.50 -14.09 3.48
CA ARG A 165 -4.30 -14.55 4.85
C ARG A 165 -3.16 -13.78 5.52
N SER A 166 -2.02 -13.62 4.86
CA SER A 166 -0.88 -12.88 5.43
C SER A 166 -1.23 -11.43 5.71
N ARG A 167 -2.06 -10.78 4.88
CA ARG A 167 -2.48 -9.39 5.11
C ARG A 167 -3.47 -9.26 6.28
N VAL A 168 -4.39 -10.21 6.44
CA VAL A 168 -5.27 -10.28 7.61
C VAL A 168 -4.48 -10.52 8.90
N GLU A 169 -3.52 -11.46 8.87
CA GLU A 169 -2.66 -11.72 10.02
C GLU A 169 -1.71 -10.56 10.33
N GLN A 170 -1.21 -9.85 9.30
CA GLN A 170 -0.41 -8.64 9.47
C GLN A 170 -1.15 -7.59 10.30
N GLU A 171 -2.39 -7.26 9.94
CA GLU A 171 -3.20 -6.31 10.69
C GLU A 171 -3.39 -6.75 12.13
N LYS A 172 -3.90 -7.95 12.33
CA LYS A 172 -4.21 -8.50 13.64
C LYS A 172 -2.98 -8.56 14.54
N GLN A 173 -1.89 -9.16 14.06
CA GLN A 173 -0.70 -9.39 14.88
C GLN A 173 0.07 -8.10 15.13
N SER A 174 0.24 -7.21 14.12
CA SER A 174 0.93 -5.94 14.33
C SER A 174 0.20 -5.05 15.34
N ILE A 175 -1.13 -5.01 15.31
CA ILE A 175 -1.91 -4.25 16.31
C ILE A 175 -1.75 -4.87 17.70
N SER A 176 -1.80 -6.20 17.83
CA SER A 176 -1.70 -6.87 19.13
C SER A 176 -0.30 -6.85 19.75
N GLU A 177 0.75 -6.70 18.93
CA GLU A 177 2.15 -6.60 19.37
C GLU A 177 2.52 -5.21 19.92
N ALA A 178 1.68 -4.21 19.66
CA ALA A 178 1.94 -2.86 20.16
C ALA A 178 1.90 -2.80 21.68
N ARG A 179 2.94 -2.19 22.26
CA ARG A 179 3.03 -1.94 23.69
C ARG A 179 2.59 -0.52 24.03
N SER A 180 2.47 -0.20 25.30
CA SER A 180 2.02 1.10 25.79
C SER A 180 2.75 2.27 25.11
N GLY A 181 1.97 3.22 24.58
CA GLY A 181 2.46 4.43 23.92
C GLY A 181 2.46 4.36 22.39
N LEU A 182 2.73 3.23 21.77
CA LEU A 182 2.74 3.11 20.31
C LEU A 182 1.32 2.97 19.74
N GLN A 183 0.98 3.81 18.79
CA GLN A 183 -0.24 3.68 17.99
C GLN A 183 0.09 3.01 16.64
N VAL A 184 -0.45 1.81 16.41
CA VAL A 184 -0.33 1.09 15.13
C VAL A 184 -1.57 1.33 14.30
N ILE A 185 -1.38 1.80 13.08
CA ILE A 185 -2.43 2.13 12.11
C ILE A 185 -2.15 1.37 10.81
N ILE A 186 -3.17 0.76 10.25
CA ILE A 186 -3.09 0.05 8.97
C ILE A 186 -3.85 0.84 7.91
N LEU A 187 -3.18 1.18 6.80
CA LEU A 187 -3.87 1.70 5.61
C LEU A 187 -4.08 0.56 4.61
N GLU A 188 -5.33 0.16 4.43
CA GLU A 188 -5.73 -0.91 3.52
C GLU A 188 -5.77 -0.37 2.08
N ILE A 189 -4.63 -0.49 1.38
CA ILE A 189 -4.45 0.13 0.06
C ILE A 189 -5.04 -0.74 -1.06
N PRO A 190 -5.77 -0.12 -2.00
CA PRO A 190 -6.29 -0.77 -3.20
C PRO A 190 -5.25 -0.75 -4.32
N TYR A 191 -5.70 -0.91 -5.57
CA TYR A 191 -4.85 -0.69 -6.72
C TYR A 191 -4.41 0.78 -6.83
N VAL A 192 -3.10 1.00 -6.86
CA VAL A 192 -2.49 2.33 -6.92
C VAL A 192 -2.09 2.68 -8.34
N PHE A 193 -2.47 3.87 -8.79
CA PHE A 193 -2.07 4.45 -10.06
C PHE A 193 -1.07 5.58 -9.87
N GLY A 194 -0.06 5.61 -10.73
CA GLY A 194 0.95 6.64 -10.80
C GLY A 194 2.11 6.20 -11.66
N SER A 195 3.04 7.12 -11.91
CA SER A 195 4.29 6.86 -12.62
C SER A 195 5.43 7.53 -11.87
N LEU A 196 6.59 6.95 -11.92
CA LEU A 196 7.80 7.48 -11.33
C LEU A 196 8.93 7.32 -12.33
N GLU A 197 9.72 8.36 -12.53
CA GLU A 197 10.85 8.31 -13.43
C GLU A 197 11.84 7.21 -13.03
N GLY A 198 12.32 6.46 -14.01
CA GLY A 198 13.21 5.30 -13.78
C GLY A 198 12.52 4.03 -13.24
N VAL A 199 11.21 4.08 -12.96
CA VAL A 199 10.45 2.92 -12.48
C VAL A 199 9.41 2.49 -13.51
N VAL A 200 9.42 1.22 -13.87
CA VAL A 200 8.42 0.66 -14.79
C VAL A 200 7.04 0.71 -14.10
N PRO A 201 6.05 1.44 -14.67
CA PRO A 201 4.74 1.53 -14.06
C PRO A 201 4.06 0.17 -13.97
N LEU A 202 3.40 -0.08 -12.84
CA LEU A 202 2.64 -1.32 -12.57
C LEU A 202 1.70 -1.68 -13.72
N TRP A 203 1.03 -0.70 -14.28
CA TRP A 203 -0.01 -0.87 -15.30
C TRP A 203 0.51 -0.90 -16.73
N LYS A 204 1.84 -0.87 -16.95
CA LYS A 204 2.45 -0.84 -18.30
C LYS A 204 1.93 -1.96 -19.20
N SER A 205 1.84 -3.18 -18.69
CA SER A 205 1.37 -4.33 -19.46
C SER A 205 -0.08 -4.18 -19.91
N LEU A 206 -0.96 -3.73 -19.00
CA LEU A 206 -2.37 -3.46 -19.34
C LEU A 206 -2.51 -2.29 -20.30
N VAL A 207 -1.77 -1.21 -20.10
CA VAL A 207 -1.76 -0.05 -21.00
C VAL A 207 -1.30 -0.47 -22.41
N ASN A 208 -0.23 -1.26 -22.52
CA ASN A 208 0.26 -1.80 -23.78
C ASN A 208 -0.76 -2.74 -24.44
N TYR A 209 -1.44 -3.58 -23.67
CA TYR A 209 -2.51 -4.45 -24.17
C TYR A 209 -3.64 -3.61 -24.78
N ILE A 210 -4.12 -2.60 -24.06
CA ILE A 210 -5.18 -1.69 -24.56
C ILE A 210 -4.70 -0.91 -25.81
N TYR A 211 -3.44 -0.49 -25.84
CA TYR A 211 -2.89 0.25 -26.98
C TYR A 211 -2.81 -0.60 -28.25
N LYS A 212 -2.33 -1.86 -28.13
CA LYS A 212 -2.01 -2.73 -29.26
C LYS A 212 -3.23 -3.49 -29.81
N THR A 213 -4.24 -3.78 -28.98
CA THR A 213 -5.39 -4.60 -29.41
C THR A 213 -6.58 -3.75 -29.87
N PRO A 214 -7.21 -4.08 -30.99
CA PRO A 214 -8.40 -3.35 -31.48
C PRO A 214 -9.63 -3.57 -30.61
N VAL A 215 -9.75 -4.75 -29.98
CA VAL A 215 -10.83 -5.13 -29.05
C VAL A 215 -10.20 -5.65 -27.78
N VAL A 216 -10.57 -5.07 -26.64
CA VAL A 216 -10.05 -5.48 -25.32
C VAL A 216 -11.00 -6.50 -24.71
N MET A 217 -10.50 -7.70 -24.45
CA MET A 217 -11.22 -8.73 -23.70
C MET A 217 -10.75 -8.71 -22.26
N TYR A 218 -11.69 -8.58 -21.30
CA TYR A 218 -11.35 -8.52 -19.88
C TYR A 218 -12.46 -9.10 -19.00
N THR A 219 -12.14 -9.39 -17.73
CA THR A 219 -13.10 -9.93 -16.76
C THR A 219 -14.19 -8.91 -16.42
N THR A 220 -15.35 -9.40 -16.00
CA THR A 220 -16.40 -8.58 -15.38
C THR A 220 -16.01 -8.22 -13.94
N GLY A 221 -16.75 -7.29 -13.33
CA GLY A 221 -16.51 -6.82 -11.98
C GLY A 221 -15.80 -5.48 -11.94
N GLY A 222 -15.22 -5.16 -10.80
CA GLY A 222 -14.55 -3.88 -10.57
C GLY A 222 -13.85 -3.87 -9.22
N THR A 223 -13.20 -2.75 -8.91
CA THR A 223 -12.46 -2.58 -7.68
C THR A 223 -12.30 -1.11 -7.31
N ALA A 224 -11.68 -0.85 -6.17
CA ALA A 224 -11.26 0.48 -5.77
C ALA A 224 -9.89 0.81 -6.38
N PHE A 225 -9.71 2.07 -6.72
CA PHE A 225 -8.45 2.63 -7.21
C PHE A 225 -8.11 3.91 -6.48
N ILE A 226 -6.81 4.18 -6.33
CA ILE A 226 -6.30 5.41 -5.74
C ILE A 226 -5.10 5.92 -6.54
N SER A 227 -4.93 7.25 -6.64
CA SER A 227 -3.67 7.79 -7.13
C SER A 227 -2.60 7.69 -6.06
N VAL A 228 -1.34 7.51 -6.45
CA VAL A 228 -0.23 7.46 -5.49
C VAL A 228 -0.11 8.75 -4.67
N ARG A 229 -0.47 9.91 -5.25
CA ARG A 229 -0.50 11.18 -4.53
C ARG A 229 -1.58 11.19 -3.44
N ASN A 230 -2.80 10.76 -3.75
CA ASN A 230 -3.87 10.68 -2.75
C ASN A 230 -3.53 9.65 -1.65
N LEU A 231 -2.84 8.56 -1.99
CA LEU A 231 -2.34 7.61 -0.99
C LEU A 231 -1.32 8.28 -0.06
N ALA A 232 -0.38 9.05 -0.61
CA ALA A 232 0.61 9.78 0.20
C ALA A 232 -0.07 10.79 1.14
N GLN A 233 -1.10 11.50 0.67
CA GLN A 233 -1.93 12.38 1.50
C GLN A 233 -2.69 11.61 2.60
N ALA A 234 -3.18 10.41 2.29
CA ALA A 234 -3.82 9.55 3.31
C ALA A 234 -2.83 9.13 4.40
N VAL A 235 -1.56 8.87 4.06
CA VAL A 235 -0.49 8.60 5.04
C VAL A 235 -0.27 9.81 5.95
N ALA A 236 -0.13 11.02 5.39
CA ALA A 236 0.01 12.25 6.18
C ALA A 236 -1.19 12.48 7.11
N GLY A 237 -2.41 12.25 6.59
CA GLY A 237 -3.63 12.29 7.39
C GLY A 237 -3.65 11.25 8.53
N ALA A 238 -3.19 10.03 8.27
CA ALA A 238 -3.13 8.98 9.28
C ALA A 238 -2.13 9.32 10.40
N ILE A 239 -0.97 9.89 10.08
CA ILE A 239 -0.01 10.38 11.08
C ILE A 239 -0.66 11.40 12.02
N THR A 240 -1.54 12.25 11.50
CA THR A 240 -2.17 13.32 12.28
C THR A 240 -3.39 12.83 13.07
N TYR A 241 -4.29 12.10 12.43
CA TYR A 241 -5.65 11.89 12.93
C TYR A 241 -5.98 10.46 13.34
N ALA A 242 -5.31 9.46 12.77
CA ALA A 242 -5.65 8.06 13.05
C ALA A 242 -5.19 7.63 14.46
N ARG A 243 -5.86 6.63 15.00
CA ARG A 243 -5.67 6.09 16.35
C ARG A 243 -5.21 4.64 16.30
N HIS A 244 -4.70 4.16 17.41
CA HIS A 244 -4.31 2.75 17.54
C HIS A 244 -5.47 1.80 17.17
N GLY A 245 -5.14 0.80 16.35
CA GLY A 245 -6.08 -0.22 15.89
C GLY A 245 -6.92 0.17 14.68
N ASP A 246 -6.79 1.40 14.18
CA ASP A 246 -7.50 1.80 12.95
C ASP A 246 -6.99 1.01 11.74
N CYS A 247 -7.88 0.25 11.09
CA CYS A 247 -7.69 -0.35 9.79
C CYS A 247 -8.53 0.42 8.77
N ILE A 248 -7.89 1.31 8.00
CA ILE A 248 -8.57 2.31 7.18
C ILE A 248 -8.49 1.91 5.70
N PRO A 249 -9.62 1.52 5.08
CA PRO A 249 -9.65 1.30 3.63
C PRO A 249 -9.56 2.64 2.89
N VAL A 250 -8.45 2.86 2.20
CA VAL A 250 -8.22 4.08 1.41
C VAL A 250 -8.63 3.87 -0.04
N ALA A 251 -9.44 4.76 -0.59
CA ALA A 251 -9.88 4.67 -1.98
C ALA A 251 -10.13 6.06 -2.56
N GLY A 252 -9.71 6.26 -3.81
CA GLY A 252 -10.03 7.46 -4.58
C GLY A 252 -11.32 7.28 -5.38
N LYS A 253 -11.45 6.16 -6.11
CA LYS A 253 -12.63 5.88 -6.94
C LYS A 253 -12.89 4.38 -7.05
N ASN A 254 -14.16 4.01 -6.94
CA ASN A 254 -14.62 2.67 -7.30
C ASN A 254 -15.08 2.68 -8.76
N MET A 255 -14.59 1.75 -9.56
CA MET A 255 -15.02 1.61 -10.95
C MET A 255 -14.95 0.15 -11.41
N THR A 256 -15.73 -0.18 -12.43
CA THR A 256 -15.64 -1.46 -13.10
C THR A 256 -14.36 -1.54 -13.95
N TRP A 257 -13.88 -2.75 -14.20
CA TRP A 257 -12.75 -2.98 -15.13
C TRP A 257 -13.04 -2.36 -16.50
N LYS A 258 -14.28 -2.47 -16.98
CA LYS A 258 -14.71 -1.88 -18.25
C LYS A 258 -14.57 -0.36 -18.26
N GLU A 259 -14.97 0.32 -17.19
CA GLU A 259 -14.83 1.79 -17.04
C GLU A 259 -13.37 2.19 -16.99
N MET A 260 -12.54 1.46 -16.22
CA MET A 260 -11.12 1.70 -16.13
C MET A 260 -10.43 1.55 -17.51
N ILE A 261 -10.70 0.46 -18.23
CA ILE A 261 -10.12 0.22 -19.56
C ILE A 261 -10.55 1.30 -20.56
N LYS A 262 -11.83 1.69 -20.55
CA LYS A 262 -12.32 2.80 -21.36
C LYS A 262 -11.66 4.12 -21.04
N LEU A 263 -11.43 4.41 -19.74
CA LEU A 263 -10.71 5.61 -19.30
C LEU A 263 -9.26 5.60 -19.80
N ILE A 264 -8.55 4.48 -19.66
CA ILE A 264 -7.18 4.34 -20.19
C ILE A 264 -7.17 4.50 -21.71
N ALA A 265 -8.07 3.83 -22.43
CA ALA A 265 -8.17 3.93 -23.88
C ALA A 265 -8.41 5.37 -24.35
N SER A 266 -9.28 6.12 -23.66
CA SER A 266 -9.55 7.52 -23.98
C SER A 266 -8.32 8.41 -23.78
N LYS A 267 -7.51 8.15 -22.73
CA LYS A 267 -6.24 8.86 -22.49
C LYS A 267 -5.15 8.52 -23.52
N LEU A 268 -5.26 7.36 -24.16
CA LEU A 268 -4.41 6.94 -25.27
C LEU A 268 -4.95 7.40 -26.63
N GLU A 269 -6.04 8.19 -26.64
CA GLU A 269 -6.74 8.63 -27.87
C GLU A 269 -7.21 7.47 -28.74
N LYS A 270 -7.57 6.34 -28.11
CA LYS A 270 -8.05 5.13 -28.77
C LYS A 270 -9.50 4.83 -28.40
N LYS A 271 -10.32 4.48 -29.40
CA LYS A 271 -11.65 3.90 -29.19
C LYS A 271 -11.50 2.38 -29.14
N ARG A 272 -11.76 1.78 -27.97
CA ARG A 272 -11.62 0.33 -27.77
C ARG A 272 -12.93 -0.26 -27.26
N PRO A 273 -13.58 -1.15 -28.02
CA PRO A 273 -14.63 -2.00 -27.49
C PRO A 273 -14.08 -2.89 -26.38
N VAL A 274 -14.82 -3.01 -25.29
CA VAL A 274 -14.46 -3.87 -24.15
C VAL A 274 -15.48 -4.98 -24.04
N LEU A 275 -15.06 -6.21 -24.33
CA LEU A 275 -15.90 -7.40 -24.28
C LEU A 275 -15.63 -8.20 -22.99
N PRO A 276 -16.65 -8.68 -22.31
CA PRO A 276 -16.48 -9.51 -21.12
C PRO A 276 -15.96 -10.90 -21.53
N ILE A 277 -14.99 -11.42 -20.77
CA ILE A 277 -14.58 -12.81 -20.86
C ILE A 277 -15.49 -13.62 -19.95
N ALA A 278 -16.12 -14.64 -20.50
CA ALA A 278 -16.98 -15.54 -19.72
C ALA A 278 -16.13 -16.35 -18.71
N TRP A 279 -16.65 -16.51 -17.49
CA TRP A 279 -15.95 -17.19 -16.39
C TRP A 279 -15.47 -18.61 -16.74
N TRP A 280 -16.25 -19.35 -17.51
CA TRP A 280 -15.90 -20.70 -17.92
C TRP A 280 -14.65 -20.78 -18.83
N ILE A 281 -14.30 -19.69 -19.53
CA ILE A 281 -13.06 -19.58 -20.31
C ILE A 281 -11.85 -19.37 -19.39
N ILE A 282 -12.02 -18.66 -18.28
CA ILE A 282 -10.93 -18.33 -17.35
C ILE A 282 -10.67 -19.48 -16.38
N LYS A 283 -11.71 -20.23 -16.00
CA LYS A 283 -11.63 -21.31 -15.01
C LYS A 283 -10.52 -22.34 -15.26
N PRO A 284 -10.30 -22.87 -16.47
CA PRO A 284 -9.20 -23.80 -16.74
C PRO A 284 -7.83 -23.16 -16.50
N LEU A 285 -7.67 -21.88 -16.88
CA LEU A 285 -6.41 -21.15 -16.71
C LEU A 285 -6.09 -20.94 -15.22
N THR A 286 -7.10 -20.61 -14.40
CA THR A 286 -6.90 -20.47 -12.94
C THR A 286 -6.56 -21.82 -12.29
N LEU A 287 -7.12 -22.93 -12.77
CA LEU A 287 -6.78 -24.25 -12.29
C LEU A 287 -5.33 -24.63 -12.65
N PHE A 288 -4.90 -24.34 -13.86
CA PHE A 288 -3.51 -24.55 -14.30
C PHE A 288 -2.52 -23.76 -13.42
N VAL A 289 -2.80 -22.48 -13.17
CA VAL A 289 -1.98 -21.63 -12.30
C VAL A 289 -1.91 -22.21 -10.88
N LYS A 290 -3.04 -22.63 -10.30
CA LYS A 290 -3.07 -23.27 -8.98
C LYS A 290 -2.23 -24.53 -8.90
N LEU A 291 -2.35 -25.42 -9.89
CA LEU A 291 -1.60 -26.68 -9.93
C LEU A 291 -0.11 -26.46 -10.14
N HIS A 292 0.26 -25.47 -10.98
CA HIS A 292 1.67 -25.20 -11.30
C HIS A 292 2.40 -24.49 -10.16
N PHE A 293 1.74 -23.55 -9.47
CA PHE A 293 2.35 -22.74 -8.42
C PHE A 293 1.97 -23.15 -6.99
N LYS A 294 1.26 -24.26 -6.81
CA LYS A 294 0.82 -24.78 -5.49
C LYS A 294 0.13 -23.72 -4.61
N ILE A 295 -0.68 -22.84 -5.24
CA ILE A 295 -1.43 -21.76 -4.56
C ILE A 295 -2.85 -22.21 -4.21
#